data_fda913047c36d3cc0bcfeeda65d7a611
#
_entry.id   fda913047c36d3cc0bcfeeda65d7a611
#
_cell.length_a   1.000
_cell.length_b   1.000
_cell.length_c   1.000
_cell.angle_alpha   90.00
_cell.angle_beta   90.00
_cell.angle_gamma   90.00
#
_symmetry.space_group_name_H-M   'P 1'
#
loop_
_entity.id
_entity.type
_entity.pdbx_description
1 polymer ?
#
loop_
_entity_poly.entity_id
_entity_poly.type
_entity_poly.pdbx_seq_one_letter_code
_entity_poly.pdbx_strand_id
1 'polypeptide(L)'
;AAAVKGVTEETTTGVHRLYHFAREGILPFPAMNVNDAVTKSKFDNRYGTRHSVIDGINRGTDVLIAGKKALVCGYGDVGKGVAEALDGQGAIVSVTEIDPINALQAAMEGYRVVTMDWAADKADIFVTATGNKDVLTVDQMRRMKNNAIVCNIGHFDSEIQVAGLKNFKWDKIKD
;
A
#
# COMPACT_ATOMS: atom_id res chain seq x y z
N ALA A 1 -8.96 13.95 27.56
CA ALA A 1 -9.76 12.72 27.40
C ALA A 1 -11.18 12.87 27.98
N ALA A 2 -11.35 13.53 29.15
CA ALA A 2 -12.67 13.63 29.83
C ALA A 2 -13.79 14.30 29.01
N ALA A 3 -13.47 15.11 27.99
CA ALA A 3 -14.45 15.79 27.14
C ALA A 3 -14.86 14.97 25.88
N VAL A 4 -14.14 13.90 25.55
CA VAL A 4 -14.43 13.07 24.39
C VAL A 4 -15.55 12.08 24.72
N LYS A 5 -16.68 12.19 24.04
CA LYS A 5 -17.84 11.30 24.24
C LYS A 5 -17.76 10.01 23.43
N GLY A 6 -17.00 10.00 22.37
CA GLY A 6 -16.81 8.88 21.47
C GLY A 6 -16.01 9.28 20.24
N VAL A 7 -15.59 8.28 19.45
CA VAL A 7 -14.88 8.49 18.19
C VAL A 7 -15.48 7.62 17.09
N THR A 8 -15.31 8.05 15.85
CA THR A 8 -15.52 7.24 14.66
C THR A 8 -14.18 7.06 13.97
N GLU A 9 -13.88 5.86 13.52
CA GLU A 9 -12.62 5.53 12.84
C GLU A 9 -12.92 4.97 11.45
N GLU A 10 -12.29 5.56 10.44
CA GLU A 10 -12.55 5.21 9.04
C GLU A 10 -11.39 4.48 8.34
N THR A 11 -10.26 4.23 9.04
CA THR A 11 -9.15 3.54 8.41
C THR A 11 -8.85 2.19 9.06
N THR A 12 -8.50 1.19 8.24
CA THR A 12 -8.24 -0.21 8.68
C THR A 12 -7.27 -0.27 9.85
N THR A 13 -6.19 0.47 9.78
CA THR A 13 -5.15 0.49 10.82
C THR A 13 -5.63 1.06 12.14
N GLY A 14 -6.39 2.17 12.09
CA GLY A 14 -6.97 2.77 13.30
C GLY A 14 -7.99 1.85 13.94
N VAL A 15 -8.84 1.20 13.14
CA VAL A 15 -9.80 0.19 13.62
C VAL A 15 -9.10 -0.96 14.34
N HIS A 16 -8.01 -1.51 13.78
CA HIS A 16 -7.25 -2.58 14.43
C HIS A 16 -6.64 -2.12 15.76
N ARG A 17 -6.19 -0.86 15.85
CA ARG A 17 -5.67 -0.28 17.09
C ARG A 17 -6.78 -0.13 18.13
N LEU A 18 -7.96 0.33 17.75
CA LEU A 18 -9.11 0.45 18.65
C LEU A 18 -9.57 -0.92 19.15
N TYR A 19 -9.62 -1.94 18.30
CA TYR A 19 -9.88 -3.33 18.73
C TYR A 19 -8.83 -3.85 19.70
N HIS A 20 -7.55 -3.53 19.49
CA HIS A 20 -6.50 -3.88 20.44
C HIS A 20 -6.75 -3.22 21.79
N PHE A 21 -7.01 -1.91 21.83
CA PHE A 21 -7.30 -1.18 23.08
C PHE A 21 -8.55 -1.72 23.78
N ALA A 22 -9.57 -2.10 23.03
CA ALA A 22 -10.78 -2.71 23.60
C ALA A 22 -10.47 -4.06 24.27
N ARG A 23 -9.67 -4.91 23.63
CA ARG A 23 -9.25 -6.21 24.19
C ARG A 23 -8.42 -6.08 25.45
N GLU A 24 -7.54 -5.07 25.48
CA GLU A 24 -6.71 -4.77 26.66
C GLU A 24 -7.48 -4.02 27.78
N GLY A 25 -8.74 -3.64 27.54
CA GLY A 25 -9.54 -2.89 28.52
C GLY A 25 -9.10 -1.45 28.75
N ILE A 26 -8.31 -0.88 27.85
CA ILE A 26 -7.74 0.48 27.96
C ILE A 26 -8.38 1.48 27.00
N LEU A 27 -9.43 1.11 26.28
CA LEU A 27 -10.18 2.03 25.41
C LEU A 27 -10.94 3.04 26.27
N PRO A 28 -10.58 4.35 26.22
CA PRO A 28 -11.10 5.33 27.19
C PRO A 28 -12.48 5.92 26.85
N PHE A 29 -13.04 5.56 25.69
CA PHE A 29 -14.33 6.07 25.18
C PHE A 29 -14.95 5.08 24.20
N PRO A 30 -16.27 5.15 23.93
CA PRO A 30 -16.90 4.40 22.86
C PRO A 30 -16.28 4.70 21.50
N ALA A 31 -16.04 3.66 20.70
CA ALA A 31 -15.50 3.81 19.35
C ALA A 31 -16.37 3.07 18.33
N MET A 32 -16.60 3.70 17.19
CA MET A 32 -17.39 3.14 16.10
C MET A 32 -16.50 2.89 14.87
N ASN A 33 -16.50 1.65 14.40
CA ASN A 33 -15.82 1.26 13.16
C ASN A 33 -16.67 1.66 11.95
N VAL A 34 -16.27 2.70 11.27
CA VAL A 34 -16.89 3.16 10.01
C VAL A 34 -16.18 2.57 8.80
N ASN A 35 -14.90 2.18 8.95
CA ASN A 35 -14.12 1.62 7.84
C ASN A 35 -14.78 0.38 7.23
N ASP A 36 -15.34 -0.50 8.06
CA ASP A 36 -15.92 -1.76 7.60
C ASP A 36 -17.38 -1.62 7.13
N ALA A 37 -17.94 -0.43 7.14
CA ALA A 37 -19.17 -0.15 6.41
C ALA A 37 -18.93 -0.41 4.91
N VAL A 38 -19.84 -1.14 4.26
CA VAL A 38 -19.72 -1.50 2.84
C VAL A 38 -19.54 -0.26 1.97
N THR A 39 -20.28 0.81 2.27
CA THR A 39 -20.21 2.09 1.56
C THR A 39 -18.92 2.88 1.80
N LYS A 40 -18.05 2.44 2.73
CA LYS A 40 -16.71 3.02 2.95
C LYS A 40 -15.63 2.10 2.37
N SER A 41 -15.43 0.91 2.94
CA SER A 41 -14.28 0.04 2.59
C SER A 41 -14.29 -0.42 1.13
N LYS A 42 -15.47 -0.72 0.57
CA LYS A 42 -15.59 -1.18 -0.81
C LYS A 42 -15.59 -0.04 -1.84
N PHE A 43 -15.60 1.20 -1.39
CA PHE A 43 -15.58 2.38 -2.25
C PHE A 43 -14.31 3.21 -2.05
N ASP A 44 -14.12 3.86 -0.91
CA ASP A 44 -12.96 4.73 -0.68
C ASP A 44 -11.64 3.96 -0.75
N ASN A 45 -11.54 2.83 -0.03
CA ASN A 45 -10.30 2.04 0.00
C ASN A 45 -9.91 1.51 -1.39
N ARG A 46 -10.86 1.26 -2.27
CA ARG A 46 -10.62 0.79 -3.63
C ARG A 46 -10.52 1.94 -4.63
N TYR A 47 -11.54 2.77 -4.72
CA TYR A 47 -11.65 3.79 -5.78
C TYR A 47 -10.92 5.09 -5.44
N GLY A 48 -10.91 5.50 -4.17
CA GLY A 48 -10.17 6.66 -3.72
C GLY A 48 -8.66 6.47 -3.87
N THR A 49 -8.15 5.34 -3.40
CA THR A 49 -6.71 5.01 -3.54
C THR A 49 -6.30 4.74 -4.97
N ARG A 50 -7.20 4.16 -5.80
CA ARG A 50 -7.01 3.98 -7.23
C ARG A 50 -6.71 5.31 -7.93
N HIS A 51 -7.46 6.35 -7.59
CA HIS A 51 -7.24 7.69 -8.12
C HIS A 51 -5.94 8.32 -7.58
N SER A 52 -5.76 8.31 -6.27
CA SER A 52 -4.67 9.04 -5.62
C SER A 52 -3.28 8.46 -5.87
N VAL A 53 -3.15 7.15 -6.11
CA VAL A 53 -1.85 6.54 -6.42
C VAL A 53 -1.25 7.07 -7.73
N ILE A 54 -2.06 7.19 -8.76
CA ILE A 54 -1.61 7.72 -10.06
C ILE A 54 -1.28 9.20 -9.94
N ASP A 55 -2.13 9.98 -9.27
CA ASP A 55 -1.87 11.40 -9.01
C ASP A 55 -0.56 11.60 -8.24
N GLY A 56 -0.34 10.81 -7.18
CA GLY A 56 0.89 10.87 -6.38
C GLY A 56 2.15 10.51 -7.18
N ILE A 57 2.13 9.44 -7.97
CA ILE A 57 3.26 9.05 -8.82
C ILE A 57 3.57 10.14 -9.85
N ASN A 58 2.57 10.66 -10.54
CA ASN A 58 2.75 11.70 -11.55
C ASN A 58 3.29 12.99 -10.95
N ARG A 59 2.74 13.47 -9.82
CA ARG A 59 3.21 14.68 -9.15
C ARG A 59 4.61 14.53 -8.56
N GLY A 60 4.93 13.32 -8.05
CA GLY A 60 6.21 13.05 -7.42
C GLY A 60 7.37 12.85 -8.39
N THR A 61 7.12 12.34 -9.60
CA THR A 61 8.17 11.80 -10.46
C THR A 61 8.15 12.31 -11.90
N ASP A 62 7.04 12.81 -12.41
CA ASP A 62 6.83 13.17 -13.82
C ASP A 62 7.14 12.01 -14.79
N VAL A 63 6.98 10.76 -14.35
CA VAL A 63 7.37 9.57 -15.12
C VAL A 63 6.22 9.08 -16.01
N LEU A 64 6.54 8.58 -17.20
CA LEU A 64 5.59 7.82 -17.99
C LEU A 64 5.38 6.43 -17.39
N ILE A 65 4.16 6.13 -16.96
CA ILE A 65 3.79 4.85 -16.34
C ILE A 65 3.65 3.73 -17.40
N ALA A 66 3.14 4.06 -18.58
CA ALA A 66 2.91 3.09 -19.63
C ALA A 66 4.18 2.29 -20.00
N GLY A 67 4.03 0.98 -20.12
CA GLY A 67 5.11 0.04 -20.45
C GLY A 67 6.06 -0.30 -19.30
N LYS A 68 5.93 0.35 -18.13
CA LYS A 68 6.73 0.00 -16.95
C LYS A 68 6.18 -1.24 -16.27
N LYS A 69 7.08 -2.01 -15.68
CA LYS A 69 6.74 -3.16 -14.82
C LYS A 69 6.45 -2.62 -13.42
N ALA A 70 5.21 -2.76 -12.98
CA ALA A 70 4.77 -2.34 -11.66
C ALA A 70 4.53 -3.57 -10.75
N LEU A 71 4.97 -3.48 -9.51
CA LEU A 71 4.68 -4.43 -8.47
C LEU A 71 3.77 -3.78 -7.42
N VAL A 72 2.62 -4.38 -7.19
CA VAL A 72 1.70 -4.01 -6.11
C VAL A 72 1.85 -5.03 -4.97
N CYS A 73 2.20 -4.55 -3.80
CA CYS A 73 2.38 -5.39 -2.61
C CYS A 73 1.10 -5.35 -1.77
N GLY A 74 0.37 -6.47 -1.78
CA GLY A 74 -0.95 -6.61 -1.20
C GLY A 74 -2.08 -6.51 -2.24
N TYR A 75 -3.10 -7.38 -2.10
CA TYR A 75 -4.26 -7.41 -3.00
C TYR A 75 -5.59 -7.38 -2.22
N GLY A 76 -5.62 -6.63 -1.11
CA GLY A 76 -6.84 -6.20 -0.43
C GLY A 76 -7.59 -5.12 -1.21
N ASP A 77 -8.53 -4.44 -0.59
CA ASP A 77 -9.34 -3.40 -1.27
C ASP A 77 -8.45 -2.30 -1.89
N VAL A 78 -7.43 -1.84 -1.17
CA VAL A 78 -6.46 -0.84 -1.65
C VAL A 78 -5.63 -1.41 -2.81
N GLY A 79 -5.02 -2.58 -2.63
CA GLY A 79 -4.17 -3.20 -3.65
C GLY A 79 -4.89 -3.50 -4.96
N LYS A 80 -6.16 -3.91 -4.91
CA LYS A 80 -7.03 -4.09 -6.08
C LYS A 80 -7.19 -2.80 -6.87
N GLY A 81 -7.51 -1.71 -6.18
CA GLY A 81 -7.64 -0.40 -6.81
C GLY A 81 -6.33 0.09 -7.44
N VAL A 82 -5.21 -0.11 -6.74
CA VAL A 82 -3.87 0.26 -7.21
C VAL A 82 -3.47 -0.53 -8.46
N ALA A 83 -3.66 -1.85 -8.44
CA ALA A 83 -3.34 -2.71 -9.58
C ALA A 83 -4.15 -2.30 -10.82
N GLU A 84 -5.45 -2.12 -10.66
CA GLU A 84 -6.37 -1.67 -11.71
C GLU A 84 -5.98 -0.29 -12.26
N ALA A 85 -5.57 0.65 -11.40
CA ALA A 85 -5.15 1.98 -11.84
C ALA A 85 -3.86 1.96 -12.67
N LEU A 86 -2.86 1.21 -12.22
CA LEU A 86 -1.58 1.08 -12.93
C LEU A 86 -1.75 0.35 -14.27
N ASP A 87 -2.55 -0.72 -14.29
CA ASP A 87 -2.90 -1.45 -15.52
C ASP A 87 -3.63 -0.52 -16.51
N GLY A 88 -4.61 0.26 -16.03
CA GLY A 88 -5.32 1.26 -16.81
C GLY A 88 -4.44 2.37 -17.39
N GLN A 89 -3.25 2.61 -16.80
CA GLN A 89 -2.22 3.50 -17.35
C GLN A 89 -1.24 2.77 -18.29
N GLY A 90 -1.47 1.50 -18.57
CA GLY A 90 -0.62 0.71 -19.47
C GLY A 90 0.63 0.13 -18.84
N ALA A 91 0.71 0.05 -17.51
CA ALA A 91 1.78 -0.67 -16.82
C ALA A 91 1.58 -2.19 -16.94
N ILE A 92 2.68 -2.94 -16.85
CA ILE A 92 2.68 -4.41 -16.75
C ILE A 92 2.67 -4.76 -15.27
N VAL A 93 1.48 -5.04 -14.73
CA VAL A 93 1.28 -5.22 -13.28
C VAL A 93 1.55 -6.65 -12.83
N SER A 94 2.28 -6.78 -11.73
CA SER A 94 2.41 -8.00 -10.93
C SER A 94 2.01 -7.70 -9.49
N VAL A 95 1.63 -8.72 -8.74
CA VAL A 95 1.11 -8.60 -7.37
C VAL A 95 1.88 -9.53 -6.44
N THR A 96 2.16 -9.09 -5.22
CA THR A 96 2.52 -9.98 -4.10
C THR A 96 1.36 -10.06 -3.12
N GLU A 97 1.03 -11.26 -2.67
CA GLU A 97 -0.05 -11.46 -1.70
C GLU A 97 0.23 -12.73 -0.87
N ILE A 98 -0.05 -12.65 0.43
CA ILE A 98 0.11 -13.79 1.35
C ILE A 98 -1.21 -14.53 1.60
N ASP A 99 -2.35 -13.86 1.46
CA ASP A 99 -3.66 -14.49 1.53
C ASP A 99 -3.93 -15.27 0.24
N PRO A 100 -4.13 -16.59 0.30
CA PRO A 100 -4.30 -17.41 -0.89
C PRO A 100 -5.60 -17.07 -1.68
N ILE A 101 -6.62 -16.57 -1.01
CA ILE A 101 -7.88 -16.17 -1.68
C ILE A 101 -7.68 -14.89 -2.49
N ASN A 102 -7.05 -13.87 -1.88
CA ASN A 102 -6.72 -12.65 -2.61
C ASN A 102 -5.70 -12.91 -3.72
N ALA A 103 -4.71 -13.78 -3.49
CA ALA A 103 -3.76 -14.18 -4.53
C ALA A 103 -4.44 -14.89 -5.72
N LEU A 104 -5.37 -15.80 -5.43
CA LEU A 104 -6.18 -16.46 -6.46
C LEU A 104 -7.02 -15.44 -7.23
N GLN A 105 -7.64 -14.50 -6.54
CA GLN A 105 -8.42 -13.45 -7.18
C GLN A 105 -7.56 -12.60 -8.12
N ALA A 106 -6.36 -12.18 -7.68
CA ALA A 106 -5.42 -11.46 -8.53
C ALA A 106 -5.06 -12.25 -9.81
N ALA A 107 -4.81 -13.55 -9.66
CA ALA A 107 -4.52 -14.44 -10.80
C ALA A 107 -5.71 -14.57 -11.76
N MET A 108 -6.94 -14.67 -11.24
CA MET A 108 -8.17 -14.73 -12.05
C MET A 108 -8.47 -13.42 -12.77
N GLU A 109 -8.03 -12.29 -12.23
CA GLU A 109 -8.14 -10.97 -12.84
C GLU A 109 -7.00 -10.69 -13.85
N GLY A 110 -6.08 -11.67 -14.06
CA GLY A 110 -5.04 -11.64 -15.10
C GLY A 110 -3.68 -11.14 -14.59
N TYR A 111 -3.54 -10.80 -13.32
CA TYR A 111 -2.27 -10.35 -12.77
C TYR A 111 -1.35 -11.52 -12.43
N ARG A 112 -0.07 -11.34 -12.68
CA ARG A 112 0.95 -12.30 -12.27
C ARG A 112 1.20 -12.17 -10.77
N VAL A 113 0.92 -13.23 -10.00
CA VAL A 113 1.25 -13.31 -8.58
C VAL A 113 2.68 -13.82 -8.41
N VAL A 114 3.49 -13.06 -7.68
CA VAL A 114 4.93 -13.30 -7.52
C VAL A 114 5.37 -13.05 -6.09
N THR A 115 6.60 -13.46 -5.76
CA THR A 115 7.25 -13.06 -4.51
C THR A 115 7.97 -11.72 -4.68
N MET A 116 8.18 -10.99 -3.58
CA MET A 116 9.00 -9.76 -3.59
C MET A 116 10.41 -10.04 -4.12
N ASP A 117 11.02 -11.15 -3.72
CA ASP A 117 12.37 -11.51 -4.14
C ASP A 117 12.47 -11.77 -5.65
N TRP A 118 11.42 -12.30 -6.25
CA TRP A 118 11.37 -12.46 -7.70
C TRP A 118 11.26 -11.11 -8.42
N ALA A 119 10.54 -10.16 -7.84
CA ALA A 119 10.23 -8.87 -8.48
C ALA A 119 11.31 -7.82 -8.29
N ALA A 120 12.11 -7.92 -7.21
CA ALA A 120 13.00 -6.86 -6.75
C ALA A 120 13.96 -6.32 -7.83
N ASP A 121 14.51 -7.20 -8.68
CA ASP A 121 15.42 -6.84 -9.78
C ASP A 121 14.70 -6.58 -11.12
N LYS A 122 13.37 -6.71 -11.17
CA LYS A 122 12.59 -6.71 -12.43
C LYS A 122 11.62 -5.55 -12.56
N ALA A 123 11.04 -5.11 -11.45
CA ALA A 123 10.06 -4.04 -11.47
C ALA A 123 10.70 -2.65 -11.58
N ASP A 124 9.96 -1.72 -12.14
CA ASP A 124 10.32 -0.31 -12.29
C ASP A 124 9.59 0.56 -11.25
N ILE A 125 8.39 0.13 -10.85
CA ILE A 125 7.54 0.81 -9.85
C ILE A 125 7.13 -0.21 -8.80
N PHE A 126 7.27 0.15 -7.52
CA PHE A 126 6.86 -0.63 -6.37
C PHE A 126 5.86 0.17 -5.55
N VAL A 127 4.67 -0.39 -5.30
CA VAL A 127 3.64 0.24 -4.47
C VAL A 127 3.26 -0.70 -3.34
N THR A 128 3.54 -0.30 -2.09
CA THR A 128 3.13 -1.08 -0.92
C THR A 128 1.73 -0.65 -0.46
N ALA A 129 0.86 -1.62 -0.20
CA ALA A 129 -0.56 -1.44 0.09
C ALA A 129 -1.10 -2.48 1.09
N THR A 130 -0.25 -2.96 2.01
CA THR A 130 -0.60 -4.07 2.90
C THR A 130 -1.09 -3.63 4.27
N GLY A 131 -0.74 -2.42 4.72
CA GLY A 131 -0.93 -1.98 6.10
C GLY A 131 -0.09 -2.77 7.12
N ASN A 132 0.97 -3.47 6.65
CA ASN A 132 1.84 -4.30 7.47
C ASN A 132 3.21 -3.62 7.67
N LYS A 133 4.18 -4.33 8.22
CA LYS A 133 5.53 -3.83 8.48
C LYS A 133 6.56 -4.59 7.66
N ASP A 134 7.64 -3.89 7.25
CA ASP A 134 8.82 -4.47 6.59
C ASP A 134 8.47 -5.30 5.33
N VAL A 135 7.48 -4.85 4.57
CA VAL A 135 7.04 -5.49 3.32
C VAL A 135 8.12 -5.36 2.25
N LEU A 136 8.81 -4.22 2.24
CA LEU A 136 9.94 -3.94 1.36
C LEU A 136 11.19 -3.67 2.19
N THR A 137 12.16 -4.58 2.12
CA THR A 137 13.39 -4.54 2.91
C THR A 137 14.52 -3.78 2.21
N VAL A 138 15.52 -3.35 2.98
CA VAL A 138 16.75 -2.73 2.43
C VAL A 138 17.45 -3.66 1.44
N ASP A 139 17.52 -4.96 1.72
CA ASP A 139 18.20 -5.92 0.84
C ASP A 139 17.48 -6.09 -0.50
N GLN A 140 16.16 -6.01 -0.50
CA GLN A 140 15.38 -6.00 -1.74
C GLN A 140 15.57 -4.68 -2.50
N MET A 141 15.57 -3.54 -1.81
CA MET A 141 15.83 -2.24 -2.44
C MET A 141 17.22 -2.14 -3.07
N ARG A 142 18.24 -2.78 -2.49
CA ARG A 142 19.60 -2.85 -3.07
C ARG A 142 19.66 -3.56 -4.41
N ARG A 143 18.72 -4.48 -4.66
CA ARG A 143 18.64 -5.25 -5.90
C ARG A 143 17.80 -4.59 -6.99
N MET A 144 17.14 -3.48 -6.67
CA MET A 144 16.30 -2.76 -7.60
C MET A 144 17.08 -2.18 -8.77
N LYS A 145 16.38 -1.98 -9.87
CA LYS A 145 16.93 -1.26 -11.01
C LYS A 145 17.31 0.18 -10.64
N ASN A 146 18.25 0.74 -11.37
CA ASN A 146 18.47 2.17 -11.32
C ASN A 146 17.20 2.94 -11.71
N ASN A 147 16.90 4.01 -10.99
CA ASN A 147 15.67 4.81 -11.14
C ASN A 147 14.36 4.05 -10.84
N ALA A 148 14.40 2.95 -10.08
CA ALA A 148 13.19 2.34 -9.58
C ALA A 148 12.42 3.31 -8.67
N ILE A 149 11.10 3.36 -8.84
CA ILE A 149 10.20 4.19 -8.04
C ILE A 149 9.62 3.32 -6.94
N VAL A 150 9.74 3.80 -5.70
CA VAL A 150 9.18 3.13 -4.53
C VAL A 150 8.20 4.08 -3.85
N CYS A 151 6.95 3.65 -3.70
CA CYS A 151 5.91 4.42 -3.03
C CYS A 151 5.06 3.54 -2.11
N ASN A 152 4.52 4.17 -1.09
CA ASN A 152 3.58 3.56 -0.15
C ASN A 152 2.24 4.27 -0.26
N ILE A 153 1.16 3.50 -0.38
CA ILE A 153 -0.21 3.98 -0.27
C ILE A 153 -0.92 3.37 0.94
N GLY A 154 -0.31 2.40 1.59
CA GLY A 154 -0.75 1.92 2.89
C GLY A 154 -0.64 3.00 3.96
N HIS A 155 -1.31 2.80 5.09
CA HIS A 155 -1.38 3.81 6.15
C HIS A 155 -0.04 4.06 6.84
N PHE A 156 0.82 3.05 6.96
CA PHE A 156 2.10 3.15 7.65
C PHE A 156 3.28 3.25 6.70
N ASP A 157 4.17 4.19 6.98
CA ASP A 157 5.50 4.31 6.37
C ASP A 157 6.42 3.11 6.68
N SER A 158 6.13 2.39 7.76
CA SER A 158 6.87 1.18 8.18
C SER A 158 6.74 -0.02 7.22
N GLU A 159 5.91 0.04 6.20
CA GLU A 159 5.88 -0.96 5.12
C GLU A 159 7.20 -1.02 4.36
N ILE A 160 7.90 0.11 4.25
CA ILE A 160 9.19 0.24 3.59
C ILE A 160 10.27 0.53 4.63
N GLN A 161 11.36 -0.21 4.62
CA GLN A 161 12.47 -0.01 5.56
C GLN A 161 13.30 1.26 5.25
N VAL A 162 12.64 2.42 5.19
CA VAL A 162 13.29 3.71 4.89
C VAL A 162 14.37 4.07 5.91
N ALA A 163 14.17 3.73 7.18
CA ALA A 163 15.16 3.98 8.22
C ALA A 163 16.52 3.32 7.95
N GLY A 164 16.51 2.16 7.27
CA GLY A 164 17.73 1.46 6.88
C GLY A 164 18.51 2.12 5.74
N LEU A 165 17.89 3.08 5.05
CA LEU A 165 18.53 3.84 3.97
C LEU A 165 19.31 5.07 4.43
N LYS A 166 19.33 5.38 5.74
CA LYS A 166 20.02 6.58 6.29
C LYS A 166 21.52 6.66 5.96
N ASN A 167 22.16 5.50 5.73
CA ASN A 167 23.58 5.42 5.39
C ASN A 167 23.86 5.51 3.88
N PHE A 168 22.83 5.67 3.06
CA PHE A 168 22.98 5.88 1.63
C PHE A 168 23.01 7.38 1.32
N LYS A 169 23.55 7.73 0.16
CA LYS A 169 23.49 9.10 -0.33
C LYS A 169 22.05 9.46 -0.69
N TRP A 170 21.58 10.58 -0.23
CA TRP A 170 20.27 11.13 -0.51
C TRP A 170 20.40 12.45 -1.26
N ASP A 171 19.59 12.60 -2.29
CA ASP A 171 19.42 13.87 -2.99
C ASP A 171 17.92 14.25 -2.93
N LYS A 172 17.62 15.42 -2.34
CA LYS A 172 16.24 15.93 -2.30
C LYS A 172 15.95 16.61 -3.62
N ILE A 173 14.94 16.12 -4.36
CA ILE A 173 14.62 16.59 -5.71
C ILE A 173 13.42 17.53 -5.70
N LYS A 174 12.40 17.25 -4.89
CA LYS A 174 11.21 18.07 -4.71
C LYS A 174 10.92 18.31 -3.23
N ASP A 175 10.32 19.44 -2.89
CA ASP A 175 9.83 19.76 -1.54
C ASP A 175 8.46 19.13 -1.29
#